data_f422e2517dc63e884f99ad5d503dab13
#
_entry.id   f422e2517dc63e884f99ad5d503dab13
#
_cell.length_a   1.000
_cell.length_b   1.000
_cell.length_c   1.000
_cell.angle_alpha   90.00
_cell.angle_beta   90.00
_cell.angle_gamma   90.00
#
_symmetry.space_group_name_H-M   'P 1'
#
loop_
_entity.id
_entity.type
_entity.pdbx_description
1 polymer ?
#
loop_
_entity_poly.entity_id
_entity_poly.type
_entity_poly.pdbx_seq_one_letter_code
_entity_poly.pdbx_strand_id
1 'polypeptide(L)'
;MVPRGVTATAPGKCILFGEHAVVYGAPAVAVAIEQRMTVTLTPSTKWTVNGTPLHASKHPHIVSLMGHWGGAAALEPMDIAVSGELPPASGLGSSAALSAAFLRSLERLTDRPMTEDEAGRWAHLAEADAQQGRASPMDTSTSLLGGVVVVSNRNEGDLLHRYERSLDTSEGTLAWSIHSLAAYLKGVHLVIGNTGVHAPTAKQVQRVAERLARDPEQRQAIDAIAAITRRGLAALKSGDAEAVGHAMSENHIVLRSLGVSSEALERLIEAASPTSLGVKLTGAGGGGCMVALTRDPEATARAIESAGGTAMITAFGNPGAEASWTDA
;
A
#
# COMPACT_ATOMS: atom_id res chain seq x y z
N MET A 1 -29.95 12.93 21.12
CA MET A 1 -29.79 12.26 19.84
C MET A 1 -29.24 10.86 20.11
N VAL A 2 -29.80 9.81 19.51
CA VAL A 2 -29.21 8.47 19.61
C VAL A 2 -27.82 8.55 18.95
N PRO A 3 -26.74 8.10 19.60
CA PRO A 3 -25.42 8.11 18.99
C PRO A 3 -25.46 7.27 17.70
N ARG A 4 -25.10 7.89 16.58
CA ARG A 4 -25.06 7.20 15.29
C ARG A 4 -23.70 6.52 15.13
N GLY A 5 -23.69 5.35 14.55
CA GLY A 5 -22.47 4.72 14.11
C GLY A 5 -21.90 5.38 12.85
N VAL A 6 -20.65 5.12 12.55
CA VAL A 6 -19.94 5.59 11.34
C VAL A 6 -19.30 4.40 10.67
N THR A 7 -19.46 4.29 9.35
CA THR A 7 -18.72 3.33 8.53
C THR A 7 -17.77 4.09 7.60
N ALA A 8 -16.52 3.65 7.55
CA ALA A 8 -15.51 4.16 6.65
C ALA A 8 -14.81 3.02 5.92
N THR A 9 -14.38 3.29 4.70
CA THR A 9 -13.64 2.32 3.90
C THR A 9 -12.40 2.95 3.30
N ALA A 10 -11.35 2.15 3.11
CA ALA A 10 -10.17 2.57 2.39
C ALA A 10 -9.62 1.44 1.52
N PRO A 11 -9.10 1.75 0.33
CA PRO A 11 -8.56 0.77 -0.59
C PRO A 11 -7.23 0.20 -0.09
N GLY A 12 -6.95 -1.03 -0.47
CA GLY A 12 -5.58 -1.52 -0.51
C GLY A 12 -4.79 -0.89 -1.66
N LYS A 13 -3.56 -1.34 -1.83
CA LYS A 13 -2.67 -0.86 -2.89
C LYS A 13 -1.84 -1.97 -3.50
N CYS A 14 -1.35 -1.77 -4.70
CA CYS A 14 -0.20 -2.51 -5.20
C CYS A 14 0.88 -1.55 -5.70
N ILE A 15 2.14 -1.94 -5.55
CA ILE A 15 3.29 -1.15 -6.03
C ILE A 15 3.59 -1.60 -7.46
N LEU A 16 3.63 -0.66 -8.38
CA LEU A 16 3.98 -0.91 -9.78
C LEU A 16 5.49 -0.81 -9.99
N PHE A 17 6.16 0.12 -9.31
CA PHE A 17 7.58 0.39 -9.45
C PHE A 17 8.18 0.90 -8.15
N GLY A 18 9.47 0.63 -7.92
CA GLY A 18 10.25 1.32 -6.89
C GLY A 18 10.30 0.63 -5.52
N GLU A 19 9.79 -0.60 -5.42
CA GLU A 19 9.94 -1.39 -4.18
C GLU A 19 11.40 -1.44 -3.75
N HIS A 20 11.64 -1.42 -2.45
CA HIS A 20 12.94 -1.36 -1.80
C HIS A 20 13.75 -0.10 -2.13
N ALA A 21 13.72 0.41 -3.36
CA ALA A 21 14.52 1.56 -3.77
C ALA A 21 14.02 2.89 -3.17
N VAL A 22 12.73 2.97 -2.79
CA VAL A 22 12.12 4.18 -2.22
C VAL A 22 12.75 4.65 -0.91
N VAL A 23 13.25 3.73 -0.09
CA VAL A 23 13.97 4.06 1.16
C VAL A 23 15.42 4.52 0.91
N TYR A 24 15.90 4.38 -0.32
CA TYR A 24 17.22 4.87 -0.77
C TYR A 24 17.08 6.11 -1.67
N GLY A 25 15.92 6.77 -1.68
CA GLY A 25 15.69 8.01 -2.40
C GLY A 25 15.26 7.86 -3.87
N ALA A 26 15.04 6.64 -4.35
CA ALA A 26 14.45 6.42 -5.67
C ALA A 26 12.94 6.71 -5.64
N PRO A 27 12.34 7.14 -6.77
CA PRO A 27 10.90 7.26 -6.85
C PRO A 27 10.25 5.88 -6.79
N ALA A 28 9.00 5.84 -6.28
CA ALA A 28 8.16 4.66 -6.33
C ALA A 28 6.73 5.03 -6.69
N VAL A 29 6.02 4.11 -7.33
CA VAL A 29 4.67 4.32 -7.85
C VAL A 29 3.77 3.20 -7.33
N ALA A 30 2.71 3.56 -6.64
CA ALA A 30 1.66 2.64 -6.21
C ALA A 30 0.30 3.06 -6.74
N VAL A 31 -0.59 2.08 -6.85
CA VAL A 31 -1.97 2.28 -7.31
C VAL A 31 -2.95 1.70 -6.31
N ALA A 32 -4.02 2.43 -6.03
CA ALA A 32 -5.12 1.97 -5.20
C ALA A 32 -5.94 0.90 -5.94
N ILE A 33 -6.28 -0.18 -5.24
CA ILE A 33 -7.04 -1.32 -5.76
C ILE A 33 -8.49 -1.29 -5.27
N GLU A 34 -9.38 -2.11 -5.85
CA GLU A 34 -10.80 -2.15 -5.47
C GLU A 34 -11.03 -2.77 -4.10
N GLN A 35 -10.22 -3.76 -3.73
CA GLN A 35 -10.32 -4.43 -2.45
C GLN A 35 -10.08 -3.45 -1.31
N ARG A 36 -10.98 -3.42 -0.34
CA ARG A 36 -11.00 -2.40 0.72
C ARG A 36 -10.98 -3.02 2.12
N MET A 37 -10.48 -2.24 3.06
CA MET A 37 -10.74 -2.43 4.49
C MET A 37 -11.92 -1.56 4.90
N THR A 38 -12.78 -2.11 5.74
CA THR A 38 -13.95 -1.41 6.31
C THR A 38 -13.80 -1.32 7.82
N VAL A 39 -14.03 -0.12 8.34
CA VAL A 39 -14.10 0.16 9.78
C VAL A 39 -15.49 0.70 10.10
N THR A 40 -16.18 0.05 11.03
CA THR A 40 -17.47 0.54 11.54
C THR A 40 -17.31 0.85 13.03
N LEU A 41 -17.60 2.09 13.41
CA LEU A 41 -17.64 2.54 14.81
C LEU A 41 -19.07 2.53 15.30
N THR A 42 -19.34 1.82 16.38
CA THR A 42 -20.66 1.77 17.02
C THR A 42 -20.52 2.19 18.50
N PRO A 43 -21.39 3.08 19.01
CA PRO A 43 -21.35 3.49 20.42
C PRO A 43 -21.37 2.29 21.37
N SER A 44 -20.49 2.32 22.36
CA SER A 44 -20.32 1.22 23.32
C SER A 44 -19.97 1.77 24.71
N THR A 45 -19.97 0.92 25.71
CA THR A 45 -19.52 1.28 27.07
C THR A 45 -18.01 1.02 27.26
N LYS A 46 -17.35 0.36 26.30
CA LYS A 46 -15.94 0.01 26.35
C LYS A 46 -15.34 0.07 24.94
N TRP A 47 -14.06 0.38 24.86
CA TRP A 47 -13.31 0.25 23.63
C TRP A 47 -13.04 -1.22 23.30
N THR A 48 -13.58 -1.70 22.18
CA THR A 48 -13.38 -3.07 21.69
C THR A 48 -13.01 -3.02 20.18
N VAL A 49 -12.32 -4.04 19.73
CA VAL A 49 -12.05 -4.30 18.30
C VAL A 49 -12.50 -5.71 17.99
N ASN A 50 -13.47 -5.86 17.10
CA ASN A 50 -14.11 -7.16 16.78
C ASN A 50 -14.48 -7.93 18.05
N GLY A 51 -15.13 -7.26 19.02
CA GLY A 51 -15.59 -7.83 20.29
C GLY A 51 -14.49 -8.12 21.31
N THR A 52 -13.21 -7.87 21.02
CA THR A 52 -12.11 -8.03 21.98
C THR A 52 -11.67 -6.67 22.55
N PRO A 53 -11.28 -6.56 23.82
CA PRO A 53 -10.80 -5.30 24.39
C PRO A 53 -9.66 -4.70 23.56
N LEU A 54 -9.72 -3.39 23.33
CA LEU A 54 -8.67 -2.64 22.66
C LEU A 54 -7.36 -2.76 23.45
N HIS A 55 -6.30 -3.16 22.77
CA HIS A 55 -4.98 -3.35 23.39
C HIS A 55 -3.85 -2.93 22.45
N ALA A 56 -2.87 -2.17 22.93
CA ALA A 56 -1.79 -1.62 22.11
C ALA A 56 -0.99 -2.69 21.36
N SER A 57 -0.70 -3.83 21.99
CA SER A 57 0.07 -4.90 21.33
C SER A 57 -0.69 -5.65 20.25
N LYS A 58 -2.03 -5.63 20.27
CA LYS A 58 -2.88 -6.29 19.27
C LYS A 58 -3.39 -5.34 18.19
N HIS A 59 -3.56 -4.07 18.54
CA HIS A 59 -4.17 -3.04 17.67
C HIS A 59 -3.29 -1.78 17.64
N PRO A 60 -1.99 -1.90 17.33
CA PRO A 60 -1.03 -0.79 17.45
C PRO A 60 -1.42 0.43 16.62
N HIS A 61 -1.89 0.23 15.38
CA HIS A 61 -2.31 1.33 14.50
C HIS A 61 -3.49 2.13 15.09
N ILE A 62 -4.52 1.45 15.57
CA ILE A 62 -5.70 2.09 16.16
C ILE A 62 -5.30 2.88 17.40
N VAL A 63 -4.50 2.29 18.30
CA VAL A 63 -4.06 2.95 19.54
C VAL A 63 -3.18 4.16 19.25
N SER A 64 -2.24 4.07 18.30
CA SER A 64 -1.41 5.20 17.87
C SER A 64 -2.28 6.34 17.31
N LEU A 65 -3.21 6.05 16.41
CA LEU A 65 -4.12 7.05 15.82
C LEU A 65 -5.02 7.71 16.88
N MET A 66 -5.56 6.95 17.83
CA MET A 66 -6.31 7.52 18.96
C MET A 66 -5.43 8.43 19.81
N GLY A 67 -4.16 8.09 20.01
CA GLY A 67 -3.19 8.93 20.71
C GLY A 67 -3.05 10.31 20.04
N HIS A 68 -2.90 10.34 18.72
CA HIS A 68 -2.84 11.58 17.94
C HIS A 68 -4.15 12.38 17.96
N TRP A 69 -5.29 11.71 18.09
CA TRP A 69 -6.60 12.37 18.19
C TRP A 69 -6.86 13.04 19.55
N GLY A 70 -6.01 12.84 20.52
CA GLY A 70 -6.14 13.37 21.88
C GLY A 70 -6.32 12.29 22.94
N GLY A 71 -6.12 11.04 22.57
CA GLY A 71 -6.25 9.87 23.43
C GLY A 71 -7.69 9.34 23.57
N ALA A 72 -7.80 8.16 24.17
CA ALA A 72 -9.09 7.50 24.37
C ALA A 72 -10.08 8.32 25.23
N ALA A 73 -9.56 9.21 26.08
CA ALA A 73 -10.39 10.08 26.93
C ALA A 73 -11.04 11.25 26.16
N ALA A 74 -10.57 11.55 24.97
CA ALA A 74 -11.12 12.60 24.09
C ALA A 74 -12.32 12.10 23.27
N LEU A 75 -12.62 10.80 23.32
CA LEU A 75 -13.66 10.16 22.51
C LEU A 75 -14.54 9.30 23.41
N GLU A 76 -15.84 9.24 23.12
CA GLU A 76 -16.74 8.27 23.75
C GLU A 76 -16.34 6.84 23.32
N PRO A 77 -16.42 5.84 24.21
CA PRO A 77 -16.09 4.47 23.88
C PRO A 77 -16.91 3.89 22.72
N MET A 78 -16.23 3.20 21.80
CA MET A 78 -16.83 2.58 20.63
C MET A 78 -16.45 1.09 20.53
N ASP A 79 -17.33 0.30 19.98
CA ASP A 79 -16.95 -0.98 19.36
C ASP A 79 -16.50 -0.71 17.93
N ILE A 80 -15.30 -1.19 17.61
CA ILE A 80 -14.65 -1.01 16.32
C ILE A 80 -14.74 -2.34 15.57
N ALA A 81 -15.69 -2.45 14.65
CA ALA A 81 -15.74 -3.60 13.76
C ALA A 81 -14.82 -3.36 12.57
N VAL A 82 -13.88 -4.29 12.36
CA VAL A 82 -12.94 -4.27 11.24
C VAL A 82 -13.19 -5.48 10.37
N SER A 83 -13.44 -5.25 9.09
CA SER A 83 -13.58 -6.28 8.07
C SER A 83 -12.89 -5.85 6.78
N GLY A 84 -12.70 -6.77 5.85
CA GLY A 84 -12.13 -6.40 4.54
C GLY A 84 -11.80 -7.59 3.66
N GLU A 85 -11.52 -7.26 2.40
CA GLU A 85 -11.20 -8.22 1.34
C GLU A 85 -9.69 -8.39 1.13
N LEU A 86 -8.88 -7.63 1.89
CA LEU A 86 -7.43 -7.66 1.77
C LEU A 86 -6.84 -8.80 2.61
N PRO A 87 -6.15 -9.77 2.01
CA PRO A 87 -5.46 -10.81 2.75
C PRO A 87 -4.41 -10.19 3.70
N PRO A 88 -4.35 -10.62 4.96
CA PRO A 88 -3.37 -10.09 5.90
C PRO A 88 -1.94 -10.43 5.46
N ALA A 89 -1.01 -9.51 5.69
CA ALA A 89 0.43 -9.65 5.38
C ALA A 89 0.75 -10.10 3.93
N SER A 90 -0.11 -9.72 3.00
CA SER A 90 0.02 -10.02 1.56
C SER A 90 0.82 -8.98 0.77
N GLY A 91 1.23 -7.88 1.41
CA GLY A 91 1.88 -6.74 0.74
C GLY A 91 0.91 -5.79 0.05
N LEU A 92 -0.41 -5.96 0.25
CA LEU A 92 -1.46 -5.12 -0.34
C LEU A 92 -1.90 -3.93 0.54
N GLY A 93 -1.18 -3.63 1.62
CA GLY A 93 -1.41 -2.46 2.44
C GLY A 93 -2.64 -2.53 3.35
N SER A 94 -3.00 -3.72 3.88
CA SER A 94 -4.17 -3.87 4.75
C SER A 94 -4.09 -3.02 6.04
N SER A 95 -2.91 -2.87 6.66
CA SER A 95 -2.70 -2.01 7.83
C SER A 95 -2.88 -0.52 7.49
N ALA A 96 -2.33 -0.09 6.36
CA ALA A 96 -2.47 1.27 5.87
C ALA A 96 -3.94 1.62 5.53
N ALA A 97 -4.65 0.69 4.89
CA ALA A 97 -6.08 0.83 4.60
C ALA A 97 -6.91 0.87 5.89
N LEU A 98 -6.60 0.03 6.89
CA LEU A 98 -7.20 0.11 8.22
C LEU A 98 -6.99 1.49 8.85
N SER A 99 -5.75 1.99 8.84
CA SER A 99 -5.40 3.30 9.41
C SER A 99 -6.15 4.43 8.71
N ALA A 100 -6.22 4.40 7.38
CA ALA A 100 -6.93 5.40 6.57
C ALA A 100 -8.44 5.37 6.83
N ALA A 101 -9.08 4.19 6.85
CA ALA A 101 -10.49 4.03 7.16
C ALA A 101 -10.81 4.48 8.59
N PHE A 102 -9.98 4.13 9.56
CA PHE A 102 -10.17 4.53 10.95
C PHE A 102 -10.08 6.06 11.12
N LEU A 103 -9.11 6.72 10.48
CA LEU A 103 -9.02 8.19 10.48
C LEU A 103 -10.27 8.84 9.89
N ARG A 104 -10.74 8.38 8.74
CA ARG A 104 -11.97 8.90 8.13
C ARG A 104 -13.20 8.67 9.00
N SER A 105 -13.25 7.55 9.72
CA SER A 105 -14.33 7.31 10.68
C SER A 105 -14.28 8.28 11.87
N LEU A 106 -13.10 8.61 12.38
CA LEU A 106 -12.94 9.62 13.46
C LEU A 106 -13.30 11.03 13.00
N GLU A 107 -12.87 11.46 11.81
CA GLU A 107 -13.27 12.74 11.23
C GLU A 107 -14.79 12.87 11.17
N ARG A 108 -15.47 11.82 10.67
CA ARG A 108 -16.92 11.82 10.52
C ARG A 108 -17.63 11.79 11.86
N LEU A 109 -17.12 11.00 12.81
CA LEU A 109 -17.70 10.86 14.15
C LEU A 109 -17.64 12.17 14.95
N THR A 110 -16.52 12.89 14.85
CA THR A 110 -16.23 14.06 15.68
C THR A 110 -16.54 15.40 14.98
N ASP A 111 -16.96 15.35 13.71
CA ASP A 111 -17.13 16.52 12.84
C ASP A 111 -15.88 17.43 12.79
N ARG A 112 -14.70 16.80 12.88
CA ARG A 112 -13.40 17.46 12.79
C ARG A 112 -12.71 17.08 11.49
N PRO A 113 -12.83 17.90 10.43
CA PRO A 113 -12.14 17.61 9.17
C PRO A 113 -10.62 17.68 9.33
N MET A 114 -9.91 16.78 8.64
CA MET A 114 -8.45 16.79 8.53
C MET A 114 -8.03 17.23 7.13
N THR A 115 -6.91 17.93 7.04
CA THR A 115 -6.23 18.10 5.76
C THR A 115 -5.63 16.75 5.32
N GLU A 116 -5.37 16.60 4.03
CA GLU A 116 -4.68 15.40 3.52
C GLU A 116 -3.29 15.24 4.14
N ASP A 117 -2.60 16.37 4.37
CA ASP A 117 -1.32 16.40 5.03
C ASP A 117 -1.39 15.87 6.47
N GLU A 118 -2.36 16.32 7.26
CA GLU A 118 -2.55 15.87 8.64
C GLU A 118 -2.92 14.37 8.69
N ALA A 119 -3.89 13.93 7.89
CA ALA A 119 -4.30 12.54 7.81
C ALA A 119 -3.14 11.63 7.37
N GLY A 120 -2.41 12.03 6.33
CA GLY A 120 -1.25 11.30 5.84
C GLY A 120 -0.12 11.22 6.87
N ARG A 121 0.11 12.28 7.66
CA ARG A 121 1.10 12.29 8.73
C ARG A 121 0.74 11.31 9.84
N TRP A 122 -0.49 11.32 10.31
CA TRP A 122 -0.88 10.42 11.40
C TRP A 122 -0.92 8.96 10.96
N ALA A 123 -1.42 8.68 9.75
CA ALA A 123 -1.40 7.33 9.21
C ALA A 123 0.04 6.79 9.05
N HIS A 124 0.98 7.63 8.56
CA HIS A 124 2.38 7.26 8.40
C HIS A 124 3.05 7.01 9.76
N LEU A 125 2.81 7.87 10.76
CA LEU A 125 3.34 7.69 12.11
C LEU A 125 2.79 6.41 12.75
N ALA A 126 1.51 6.12 12.61
CA ALA A 126 0.92 4.88 13.13
C ALA A 126 1.54 3.62 12.50
N GLU A 127 1.84 3.66 11.20
CA GLU A 127 2.55 2.58 10.52
C GLU A 127 4.01 2.46 11.01
N ALA A 128 4.70 3.60 11.19
CA ALA A 128 6.06 3.63 11.71
C ALA A 128 6.14 3.10 13.15
N ASP A 129 5.21 3.47 14.02
CA ASP A 129 5.11 2.95 15.39
C ASP A 129 4.93 1.43 15.39
N ALA A 130 4.06 0.91 14.53
CA ALA A 130 3.81 -0.53 14.43
C ALA A 130 5.00 -1.30 13.83
N GLN A 131 5.83 -0.67 12.99
CA GLN A 131 6.99 -1.25 12.32
C GLN A 131 8.34 -0.84 12.95
N GLN A 132 8.34 -0.36 14.19
CA GLN A 132 9.56 0.01 14.93
C GLN A 132 10.40 1.08 14.21
N GLY A 133 9.73 2.10 13.67
CA GLY A 133 10.37 3.23 13.02
C GLY A 133 10.82 3.00 11.56
N ARG A 134 10.33 1.96 10.91
CA ARG A 134 10.71 1.63 9.52
C ARG A 134 9.47 1.55 8.61
N ALA A 135 8.96 2.69 8.19
CA ALA A 135 7.86 2.75 7.25
C ALA A 135 8.09 3.84 6.20
N SER A 136 7.80 3.55 4.94
CA SER A 136 7.64 4.60 3.93
C SER A 136 6.18 5.10 3.92
N PRO A 137 5.92 6.33 3.51
CA PRO A 137 4.54 6.85 3.42
C PRO A 137 3.74 6.29 2.23
N MET A 138 4.29 5.39 1.44
CA MET A 138 3.70 4.88 0.20
C MET A 138 2.32 4.25 0.43
N ASP A 139 2.26 3.29 1.35
CA ASP A 139 1.06 2.49 1.57
C ASP A 139 -0.08 3.36 2.14
N THR A 140 0.22 4.15 3.16
CA THR A 140 -0.74 5.02 3.82
C THR A 140 -1.22 6.16 2.92
N SER A 141 -0.32 6.76 2.14
CA SER A 141 -0.69 7.80 1.18
C SER A 141 -1.58 7.25 0.06
N THR A 142 -1.29 6.04 -0.45
CA THR A 142 -2.11 5.42 -1.50
C THR A 142 -3.51 5.06 -0.98
N SER A 143 -3.62 4.51 0.22
CA SER A 143 -4.92 4.19 0.82
C SER A 143 -5.75 5.44 1.14
N LEU A 144 -5.12 6.55 1.53
CA LEU A 144 -5.81 7.82 1.82
C LEU A 144 -6.25 8.55 0.56
N LEU A 145 -5.34 8.71 -0.41
CA LEU A 145 -5.55 9.55 -1.59
C LEU A 145 -6.27 8.82 -2.73
N GLY A 146 -6.08 7.49 -2.82
CA GLY A 146 -6.54 6.72 -3.98
C GLY A 146 -5.75 7.00 -5.25
N GLY A 147 -6.25 6.49 -6.38
CA GLY A 147 -5.65 6.73 -7.68
C GLY A 147 -4.25 6.16 -7.82
N VAL A 148 -3.38 6.89 -8.48
CA VAL A 148 -1.95 6.59 -8.62
C VAL A 148 -1.15 7.58 -7.78
N VAL A 149 -0.37 7.06 -6.85
CA VAL A 149 0.47 7.85 -5.94
C VAL A 149 1.93 7.61 -6.28
N VAL A 150 2.67 8.71 -6.36
CA VAL A 150 4.12 8.72 -6.56
C VAL A 150 4.79 9.27 -5.32
N VAL A 151 5.70 8.50 -4.77
CA VAL A 151 6.56 8.91 -3.65
C VAL A 151 7.97 9.08 -4.17
N SER A 152 8.58 10.24 -3.92
CA SER A 152 9.91 10.58 -4.40
C SER A 152 10.68 11.33 -3.30
N ASN A 153 12.00 11.38 -3.37
CA ASN A 153 12.83 12.21 -2.48
C ASN A 153 12.92 13.67 -2.93
N ARG A 154 12.17 14.05 -3.94
CA ARG A 154 12.14 15.42 -4.49
C ARG A 154 10.74 15.75 -5.02
N ASN A 155 10.46 17.03 -5.19
CA ASN A 155 9.26 17.46 -5.89
C ASN A 155 9.37 17.12 -7.39
N GLU A 156 8.41 16.33 -7.89
CA GLU A 156 8.26 16.01 -9.32
C GLU A 156 7.31 17.05 -9.93
N GLY A 157 7.87 18.14 -10.45
CA GLY A 157 7.16 19.38 -10.78
C GLY A 157 6.07 19.27 -11.86
N ASP A 158 5.96 18.16 -12.56
CA ASP A 158 4.92 17.85 -13.56
C ASP A 158 3.81 16.94 -13.01
N LEU A 159 3.84 16.63 -11.70
CA LEU A 159 2.82 15.89 -10.98
C LEU A 159 2.05 16.79 -10.00
N LEU A 160 0.84 16.39 -9.62
CA LEU A 160 0.10 17.09 -8.59
C LEU A 160 0.75 16.81 -7.22
N HIS A 161 1.50 17.78 -6.70
CA HIS A 161 2.05 17.70 -5.35
C HIS A 161 0.94 17.69 -4.32
N ARG A 162 1.03 16.81 -3.33
CA ARG A 162 0.06 16.65 -2.23
C ARG A 162 0.61 17.15 -0.91
N TYR A 163 1.72 16.58 -0.46
CA TYR A 163 2.37 16.94 0.80
C TYR A 163 3.78 16.32 0.91
N GLU A 164 4.54 16.80 1.90
CA GLU A 164 5.83 16.26 2.28
C GLU A 164 5.71 15.33 3.49
N ARG A 165 6.63 14.37 3.59
CA ARG A 165 6.79 13.50 4.76
C ARG A 165 8.23 13.38 5.17
N SER A 166 8.44 13.27 6.48
CA SER A 166 9.74 12.91 7.04
C SER A 166 9.56 11.90 8.17
N LEU A 167 10.58 11.10 8.38
CA LEU A 167 10.66 10.14 9.48
C LEU A 167 12.09 10.13 10.01
N ASP A 168 12.23 10.42 11.30
CA ASP A 168 13.50 10.31 11.97
C ASP A 168 13.79 8.84 12.32
N THR A 169 14.93 8.35 11.89
CA THR A 169 15.41 7.00 12.14
C THR A 169 16.77 7.04 12.85
N SER A 170 17.22 5.92 13.35
CA SER A 170 18.57 5.80 13.92
C SER A 170 19.70 6.08 12.90
N GLU A 171 19.39 6.04 11.60
CA GLU A 171 20.34 6.25 10.51
C GLU A 171 20.24 7.67 9.91
N GLY A 172 19.34 8.52 10.44
CA GLY A 172 19.08 9.87 9.99
C GLY A 172 17.63 10.13 9.61
N THR A 173 17.33 11.33 9.13
CA THR A 173 16.00 11.73 8.69
C THR A 173 15.78 11.30 7.24
N LEU A 174 14.77 10.48 7.01
CA LEU A 174 14.26 10.18 5.68
C LEU A 174 13.18 11.21 5.32
N ALA A 175 13.18 11.68 4.07
CA ALA A 175 12.21 12.65 3.57
C ALA A 175 11.64 12.21 2.22
N TRP A 176 10.35 12.46 2.03
CA TRP A 176 9.62 12.12 0.80
C TRP A 176 8.64 13.22 0.43
N SER A 177 8.50 13.44 -0.86
CA SER A 177 7.47 14.26 -1.49
C SER A 177 6.41 13.33 -2.09
N ILE A 178 5.15 13.55 -1.75
CA ILE A 178 4.02 12.75 -2.18
C ILE A 178 3.26 13.48 -3.28
N HIS A 179 3.02 12.76 -4.37
CA HIS A 179 2.32 13.29 -5.54
C HIS A 179 1.21 12.35 -5.98
N SER A 180 0.21 12.90 -6.67
CA SER A 180 -0.80 12.14 -7.40
C SER A 180 -0.59 12.28 -8.90
N LEU A 181 -0.85 11.20 -9.62
CA LEU A 181 -0.86 11.17 -11.07
C LEU A 181 -2.27 10.81 -11.56
N ALA A 182 -2.86 11.66 -12.39
CA ALA A 182 -4.04 11.30 -13.15
C ALA A 182 -3.62 10.39 -14.31
N ALA A 183 -3.53 9.09 -14.07
CA ALA A 183 -3.19 8.10 -15.07
C ALA A 183 -4.45 7.34 -15.52
N TYR A 184 -4.58 7.15 -16.80
CA TYR A 184 -5.63 6.35 -17.41
C TYR A 184 -5.03 5.38 -18.41
N LEU A 185 -5.14 4.09 -18.13
CA LEU A 185 -4.74 3.03 -19.05
C LEU A 185 -5.98 2.36 -19.62
N LYS A 186 -6.27 2.64 -20.89
CA LYS A 186 -7.49 2.18 -21.56
C LYS A 186 -7.48 0.66 -21.76
N GLY A 187 -8.55 -0.01 -21.32
CA GLY A 187 -8.80 -1.41 -21.61
C GLY A 187 -7.80 -2.37 -20.97
N VAL A 188 -7.24 -1.99 -19.81
CA VAL A 188 -6.38 -2.86 -19.00
C VAL A 188 -6.91 -2.98 -17.58
N HIS A 189 -6.58 -4.10 -16.96
CA HIS A 189 -6.87 -4.42 -15.57
C HIS A 189 -5.58 -4.86 -14.87
N LEU A 190 -5.62 -4.82 -13.55
CA LEU A 190 -4.65 -5.48 -12.72
C LEU A 190 -5.22 -6.81 -12.24
N VAL A 191 -4.41 -7.85 -12.29
CA VAL A 191 -4.71 -9.13 -11.64
C VAL A 191 -3.66 -9.41 -10.59
N ILE A 192 -4.08 -9.52 -9.36
CA ILE A 192 -3.23 -9.77 -8.21
C ILE A 192 -3.27 -11.26 -7.90
N GLY A 193 -2.13 -11.92 -7.86
CA GLY A 193 -2.00 -13.32 -7.48
C GLY A 193 -1.39 -13.46 -6.09
N ASN A 194 -2.17 -13.97 -5.14
CA ASN A 194 -1.68 -14.24 -3.78
C ASN A 194 -1.11 -15.65 -3.71
N THR A 195 0.15 -15.77 -3.25
CA THR A 195 0.85 -17.05 -3.07
C THR A 195 0.37 -17.85 -1.86
N GLY A 196 -0.36 -17.24 -0.92
CA GLY A 196 -0.66 -17.81 0.39
C GLY A 196 0.54 -17.93 1.33
N VAL A 197 1.73 -17.52 0.90
CA VAL A 197 2.95 -17.56 1.72
C VAL A 197 3.13 -16.23 2.46
N HIS A 198 3.12 -16.29 3.78
CA HIS A 198 3.33 -15.11 4.63
C HIS A 198 4.79 -14.69 4.65
N ALA A 199 5.09 -13.43 4.34
CA ALA A 199 6.43 -12.87 4.39
C ALA A 199 6.44 -11.51 5.11
N PRO A 200 7.03 -11.43 6.33
CA PRO A 200 7.10 -10.17 7.07
C PRO A 200 7.91 -9.11 6.33
N THR A 201 7.32 -7.95 6.06
CA THR A 201 7.93 -6.83 5.34
C THR A 201 9.28 -6.42 5.93
N ALA A 202 9.34 -6.23 7.26
CA ALA A 202 10.56 -5.80 7.95
C ALA A 202 11.75 -6.75 7.70
N LYS A 203 11.51 -8.07 7.67
CA LYS A 203 12.55 -9.06 7.39
C LYS A 203 13.11 -8.95 5.97
N GLN A 204 12.26 -8.69 4.99
CA GLN A 204 12.70 -8.54 3.60
C GLN A 204 13.48 -7.24 3.39
N VAL A 205 13.01 -6.14 3.95
CA VAL A 205 13.70 -4.85 3.92
C VAL A 205 15.08 -4.96 4.58
N GLN A 206 15.16 -5.62 5.74
CA GLN A 206 16.44 -5.85 6.43
C GLN A 206 17.40 -6.68 5.57
N ARG A 207 16.95 -7.77 4.91
CA ARG A 207 17.77 -8.60 4.03
C ARG A 207 18.37 -7.81 2.88
N VAL A 208 17.59 -6.91 2.27
CA VAL A 208 18.10 -6.03 1.20
C VAL A 208 19.15 -5.08 1.76
N ALA A 209 18.89 -4.43 2.91
CA ALA A 209 19.84 -3.54 3.55
C ALA A 209 21.18 -4.24 3.87
N GLU A 210 21.12 -5.45 4.45
CA GLU A 210 22.32 -6.26 4.73
C GLU A 210 23.07 -6.63 3.46
N ARG A 211 22.36 -6.96 2.37
CA ARG A 211 22.98 -7.30 1.09
C ARG A 211 23.71 -6.11 0.48
N LEU A 212 23.05 -4.93 0.47
CA LEU A 212 23.66 -3.68 -0.01
C LEU A 212 24.88 -3.24 0.82
N ALA A 213 24.87 -3.54 2.12
CA ALA A 213 26.02 -3.25 3.00
C ALA A 213 27.22 -4.19 2.74
N ARG A 214 26.96 -5.45 2.39
CA ARG A 214 28.00 -6.45 2.09
C ARG A 214 28.59 -6.31 0.69
N ASP A 215 27.78 -5.91 -0.27
CA ASP A 215 28.15 -5.81 -1.67
C ASP A 215 27.71 -4.45 -2.25
N PRO A 216 28.62 -3.45 -2.26
CA PRO A 216 28.32 -2.11 -2.77
C PRO A 216 27.91 -2.11 -4.27
N GLU A 217 28.29 -3.11 -5.06
CA GLU A 217 27.88 -3.21 -6.46
C GLU A 217 26.38 -3.45 -6.60
N GLN A 218 25.74 -4.02 -5.59
CA GLN A 218 24.29 -4.17 -5.54
C GLN A 218 23.52 -2.81 -5.50
N ARG A 219 24.20 -1.70 -5.20
CA ARG A 219 23.62 -0.35 -5.35
C ARG A 219 23.23 -0.05 -6.79
N GLN A 220 23.89 -0.63 -7.78
CA GLN A 220 23.50 -0.53 -9.17
C GLN A 220 22.07 -1.06 -9.42
N ALA A 221 21.61 -2.04 -8.63
CA ALA A 221 20.24 -2.51 -8.70
C ALA A 221 19.24 -1.43 -8.23
N ILE A 222 19.57 -0.63 -7.21
CA ILE A 222 18.75 0.49 -6.76
C ILE A 222 18.66 1.56 -7.86
N ASP A 223 19.79 1.90 -8.50
CA ASP A 223 19.84 2.85 -9.61
C ASP A 223 19.06 2.34 -10.83
N ALA A 224 19.14 1.04 -11.12
CA ALA A 224 18.35 0.40 -12.17
C ALA A 224 16.85 0.47 -11.87
N ILE A 225 16.41 0.17 -10.64
CA ILE A 225 15.02 0.34 -10.24
C ILE A 225 14.58 1.80 -10.38
N ALA A 226 15.41 2.77 -9.98
CA ALA A 226 15.10 4.19 -10.13
C ALA A 226 14.91 4.58 -11.62
N ALA A 227 15.78 4.10 -12.51
CA ALA A 227 15.68 4.37 -13.95
C ALA A 227 14.42 3.72 -14.57
N ILE A 228 14.12 2.46 -14.20
CA ILE A 228 12.92 1.75 -14.63
C ILE A 228 11.66 2.47 -14.14
N THR A 229 11.64 2.90 -12.87
CA THR A 229 10.52 3.65 -12.30
C THR A 229 10.24 4.94 -13.06
N ARG A 230 11.29 5.69 -13.46
CA ARG A 230 11.12 6.91 -14.25
C ARG A 230 10.54 6.62 -15.64
N ARG A 231 10.98 5.55 -16.32
CA ARG A 231 10.40 5.11 -17.61
C ARG A 231 8.94 4.67 -17.44
N GLY A 232 8.65 3.86 -16.42
CA GLY A 232 7.29 3.44 -16.10
C GLY A 232 6.36 4.61 -15.77
N LEU A 233 6.86 5.61 -15.04
CA LEU A 233 6.12 6.85 -14.76
C LEU A 233 5.84 7.66 -16.02
N ALA A 234 6.80 7.77 -16.94
CA ALA A 234 6.59 8.42 -18.24
C ALA A 234 5.54 7.68 -19.09
N ALA A 235 5.58 6.34 -19.10
CA ALA A 235 4.60 5.51 -19.78
C ALA A 235 3.19 5.65 -19.19
N LEU A 236 3.07 5.73 -17.87
CA LEU A 236 1.79 6.01 -17.18
C LEU A 236 1.22 7.38 -17.59
N LYS A 237 2.05 8.41 -17.68
CA LYS A 237 1.65 9.76 -18.12
C LYS A 237 1.16 9.79 -19.56
N SER A 238 1.77 9.00 -20.45
CA SER A 238 1.36 8.91 -21.86
C SER A 238 0.20 7.94 -22.11
N GLY A 239 -0.21 7.14 -21.11
CA GLY A 239 -1.22 6.12 -21.28
C GLY A 239 -0.76 4.88 -22.06
N ASP A 240 0.55 4.65 -22.16
CA ASP A 240 1.16 3.53 -22.88
C ASP A 240 1.21 2.29 -21.98
N ALA A 241 0.17 1.47 -22.08
CA ALA A 241 0.02 0.26 -21.26
C ALA A 241 1.10 -0.79 -21.54
N GLU A 242 1.55 -0.92 -22.77
CA GLU A 242 2.62 -1.85 -23.18
C GLU A 242 3.94 -1.46 -22.53
N ALA A 243 4.31 -0.19 -22.58
CA ALA A 243 5.53 0.32 -21.96
C ALA A 243 5.46 0.22 -20.41
N VAL A 244 4.29 0.42 -19.80
CA VAL A 244 4.07 0.19 -18.35
C VAL A 244 4.31 -1.27 -18.01
N GLY A 245 3.70 -2.21 -18.75
CA GLY A 245 3.87 -3.64 -18.54
C GLY A 245 5.33 -4.09 -18.69
N HIS A 246 6.01 -3.59 -19.72
CA HIS A 246 7.43 -3.87 -19.97
C HIS A 246 8.29 -3.42 -18.77
N ALA A 247 8.10 -2.18 -18.31
CA ALA A 247 8.82 -1.65 -17.16
C ALA A 247 8.51 -2.43 -15.86
N MET A 248 7.28 -2.92 -15.68
CA MET A 248 6.94 -3.81 -14.56
C MET A 248 7.77 -5.10 -14.59
N SER A 249 7.85 -5.76 -15.75
CA SER A 249 8.63 -6.99 -15.90
C SER A 249 10.14 -6.77 -15.73
N GLU A 250 10.69 -5.68 -16.25
CA GLU A 250 12.09 -5.30 -16.02
C GLU A 250 12.36 -5.05 -14.53
N ASN A 251 11.45 -4.35 -13.84
CA ASN A 251 11.57 -4.12 -12.39
C ASN A 251 11.59 -5.44 -11.62
N HIS A 252 10.78 -6.43 -12.03
CA HIS A 252 10.79 -7.77 -11.42
C HIS A 252 12.15 -8.47 -11.56
N ILE A 253 12.78 -8.40 -12.73
CA ILE A 253 14.10 -9.00 -12.97
C ILE A 253 15.12 -8.44 -11.96
N VAL A 254 15.11 -7.11 -11.74
CA VAL A 254 16.02 -6.48 -10.77
C VAL A 254 15.67 -6.89 -9.34
N LEU A 255 14.39 -6.90 -8.96
CA LEU A 255 13.94 -7.35 -7.63
C LEU A 255 14.35 -8.81 -7.37
N ARG A 256 14.24 -9.69 -8.37
CA ARG A 256 14.72 -11.06 -8.29
C ARG A 256 16.23 -11.13 -8.04
N SER A 257 17.02 -10.31 -8.73
CA SER A 257 18.47 -10.24 -8.52
C SER A 257 18.86 -9.75 -7.12
N LEU A 258 18.03 -8.90 -6.50
CA LEU A 258 18.15 -8.50 -5.09
C LEU A 258 17.78 -9.62 -4.11
N GLY A 259 17.28 -10.77 -4.59
CA GLY A 259 16.92 -11.92 -3.77
C GLY A 259 15.63 -11.74 -2.97
N VAL A 260 14.73 -10.86 -3.40
CA VAL A 260 13.43 -10.64 -2.73
C VAL A 260 12.27 -11.41 -3.37
N SER A 261 12.49 -12.11 -4.46
CA SER A 261 11.51 -13.05 -4.99
C SER A 261 11.58 -14.41 -4.27
N SER A 262 10.59 -15.25 -4.51
CA SER A 262 10.50 -16.62 -3.96
C SER A 262 9.95 -17.57 -5.01
N GLU A 263 10.19 -18.87 -4.83
CA GLU A 263 9.68 -19.93 -5.72
C GLU A 263 8.16 -19.85 -5.95
N ALA A 264 7.41 -19.53 -4.88
CA ALA A 264 5.96 -19.35 -4.97
C ALA A 264 5.58 -18.14 -5.82
N LEU A 265 6.31 -17.01 -5.70
CA LEU A 265 6.09 -15.83 -6.54
C LEU A 265 6.48 -16.10 -8.00
N GLU A 266 7.65 -16.70 -8.25
CA GLU A 266 8.10 -17.01 -9.62
C GLU A 266 7.11 -17.90 -10.35
N ARG A 267 6.57 -18.94 -9.68
CA ARG A 267 5.57 -19.84 -10.26
C ARG A 267 4.30 -19.09 -10.72
N LEU A 268 3.79 -18.14 -9.93
CA LEU A 268 2.62 -17.36 -10.32
C LEU A 268 2.95 -16.35 -11.43
N ILE A 269 4.12 -15.74 -11.37
CA ILE A 269 4.60 -14.78 -12.37
C ILE A 269 4.81 -15.46 -13.73
N GLU A 270 5.45 -16.62 -13.75
CA GLU A 270 5.62 -17.43 -14.96
C GLU A 270 4.28 -17.85 -15.57
N ALA A 271 3.33 -18.27 -14.75
CA ALA A 271 1.99 -18.66 -15.22
C ALA A 271 1.20 -17.49 -15.80
N ALA A 272 1.27 -16.30 -15.18
CA ALA A 272 0.55 -15.10 -15.62
C ALA A 272 1.18 -14.41 -16.85
N SER A 273 2.48 -14.59 -17.07
CA SER A 273 3.26 -13.89 -18.09
C SER A 273 2.68 -14.00 -19.52
N PRO A 274 2.24 -15.17 -20.02
CA PRO A 274 1.76 -15.31 -21.40
C PRO A 274 0.46 -14.54 -21.69
N THR A 275 -0.32 -14.17 -20.68
CA THR A 275 -1.61 -13.49 -20.81
C THR A 275 -1.54 -12.02 -20.37
N SER A 276 -0.34 -11.51 -20.09
CA SER A 276 -0.16 -10.19 -19.49
C SER A 276 0.77 -9.30 -20.32
N LEU A 277 0.58 -7.99 -20.24
CA LEU A 277 1.50 -6.97 -20.78
C LEU A 277 2.77 -6.89 -19.93
N GLY A 278 2.66 -7.20 -18.63
CA GLY A 278 3.77 -7.24 -17.71
C GLY A 278 3.37 -7.80 -16.36
N VAL A 279 4.34 -8.39 -15.67
CA VAL A 279 4.14 -9.11 -14.42
C VAL A 279 5.29 -8.84 -13.44
N LYS A 280 5.00 -8.79 -12.15
CA LYS A 280 6.02 -8.62 -11.12
C LYS A 280 5.48 -9.00 -9.73
N LEU A 281 6.38 -9.25 -8.78
CA LEU A 281 6.02 -9.22 -7.38
C LEU A 281 5.56 -7.79 -6.96
N THR A 282 4.72 -7.66 -5.95
CA THR A 282 4.36 -6.39 -5.34
C THR A 282 4.60 -6.43 -3.83
N GLY A 283 5.06 -5.31 -3.26
CA GLY A 283 5.45 -5.20 -1.85
C GLY A 283 6.87 -5.69 -1.59
N ALA A 284 7.13 -6.17 -0.37
CA ALA A 284 8.50 -6.51 0.06
C ALA A 284 9.06 -7.83 -0.50
N GLY A 285 8.23 -8.68 -1.07
CA GLY A 285 8.63 -9.99 -1.60
C GLY A 285 8.81 -11.08 -0.53
N GLY A 286 9.46 -12.18 -0.91
CA GLY A 286 9.62 -13.37 -0.08
C GLY A 286 8.38 -14.26 0.00
N GLY A 287 7.25 -13.79 -0.47
CA GLY A 287 5.91 -14.35 -0.47
C GLY A 287 4.90 -13.24 -0.76
N GLY A 288 3.68 -13.33 -0.24
CA GLY A 288 2.62 -12.36 -0.48
C GLY A 288 2.11 -12.41 -1.91
N CYS A 289 2.06 -11.27 -2.59
CA CYS A 289 1.40 -11.16 -3.88
C CYS A 289 2.34 -10.81 -5.05
N MET A 290 1.93 -11.22 -6.23
CA MET A 290 2.38 -10.68 -7.50
C MET A 290 1.26 -9.84 -8.13
N VAL A 291 1.60 -9.00 -9.10
CA VAL A 291 0.65 -8.21 -9.90
C VAL A 291 0.95 -8.37 -11.39
N ALA A 292 -0.09 -8.54 -12.16
CA ALA A 292 -0.08 -8.58 -13.63
C ALA A 292 -0.90 -7.42 -14.18
N LEU A 293 -0.37 -6.73 -15.20
CA LEU A 293 -1.12 -5.78 -16.03
C LEU A 293 -1.58 -6.52 -17.29
N THR A 294 -2.88 -6.56 -17.56
CA THR A 294 -3.43 -7.41 -18.62
C THR A 294 -4.64 -6.78 -19.33
N ARG A 295 -4.90 -7.22 -20.57
CA ARG A 295 -6.14 -6.94 -21.32
C ARG A 295 -7.16 -8.07 -21.21
N ASP A 296 -6.74 -9.25 -20.74
CA ASP A 296 -7.61 -10.42 -20.51
C ASP A 296 -7.48 -10.85 -19.03
N PRO A 297 -8.19 -10.15 -18.12
CA PRO A 297 -8.07 -10.41 -16.69
C PRO A 297 -8.54 -11.80 -16.29
N GLU A 298 -9.55 -12.36 -16.98
CA GLU A 298 -10.08 -13.69 -16.68
C GLU A 298 -9.08 -14.79 -17.08
N ALA A 299 -8.42 -14.68 -18.23
CA ALA A 299 -7.38 -15.63 -18.62
C ALA A 299 -6.19 -15.57 -17.67
N THR A 300 -5.77 -14.36 -17.27
CA THR A 300 -4.67 -14.17 -16.33
C THR A 300 -5.02 -14.71 -14.94
N ALA A 301 -6.26 -14.49 -14.46
CA ALA A 301 -6.73 -15.03 -13.18
C ALA A 301 -6.72 -16.57 -13.18
N ARG A 302 -7.27 -17.19 -14.24
CA ARG A 302 -7.25 -18.69 -14.38
C ARG A 302 -5.82 -19.24 -14.42
N ALA A 303 -4.89 -18.55 -15.07
CA ALA A 303 -3.49 -18.98 -15.11
C ALA A 303 -2.85 -18.97 -13.70
N ILE A 304 -3.08 -17.91 -12.93
CA ILE A 304 -2.63 -17.79 -11.54
C ILE A 304 -3.24 -18.89 -10.66
N GLU A 305 -4.55 -19.13 -10.76
CA GLU A 305 -5.25 -20.16 -9.99
C GLU A 305 -4.79 -21.58 -10.34
N SER A 306 -4.55 -21.85 -11.64
CA SER A 306 -3.99 -23.11 -12.09
C SER A 306 -2.57 -23.37 -11.57
N ALA A 307 -1.82 -22.30 -11.26
CA ALA A 307 -0.51 -22.38 -10.64
C ALA A 307 -0.57 -22.45 -9.08
N GLY A 308 -1.78 -22.53 -8.51
CA GLY A 308 -2.00 -22.66 -7.06
C GLY A 308 -2.02 -21.35 -6.27
N GLY A 309 -2.19 -20.22 -6.95
CA GLY A 309 -2.44 -18.92 -6.31
C GLY A 309 -3.93 -18.64 -6.14
N THR A 310 -4.24 -17.57 -5.40
CA THR A 310 -5.58 -16.99 -5.36
C THR A 310 -5.57 -15.69 -6.14
N ALA A 311 -6.40 -15.57 -7.17
CA ALA A 311 -6.44 -14.40 -8.04
C ALA A 311 -7.51 -13.39 -7.60
N MET A 312 -7.18 -12.11 -7.74
CA MET A 312 -8.09 -10.98 -7.54
C MET A 312 -7.96 -10.04 -8.74
N ILE A 313 -9.06 -9.85 -9.47
CA ILE A 313 -9.13 -8.84 -10.54
C ILE A 313 -9.47 -7.50 -9.90
N THR A 314 -8.81 -6.44 -10.35
CA THR A 314 -9.07 -5.07 -9.87
C THR A 314 -8.92 -4.06 -10.99
N ALA A 315 -9.73 -3.01 -10.96
CA ALA A 315 -9.56 -1.88 -11.85
C ALA A 315 -8.31 -1.05 -11.45
N PHE A 316 -7.85 -0.23 -12.37
CA PHE A 316 -6.69 0.62 -12.17
C PHE A 316 -7.10 1.97 -11.57
N GLY A 317 -6.55 2.34 -10.42
CA GLY A 317 -6.67 3.69 -9.87
C GLY A 317 -7.98 4.00 -9.15
N ASN A 318 -8.33 3.25 -8.14
CA ASN A 318 -9.57 3.38 -7.36
C ASN A 318 -9.57 4.57 -6.38
N PRO A 319 -10.76 5.07 -5.95
CA PRO A 319 -10.86 6.17 -5.00
C PRO A 319 -10.22 5.85 -3.63
N GLY A 320 -9.77 6.89 -2.94
CA GLY A 320 -9.15 6.80 -1.62
C GLY A 320 -10.11 6.45 -0.49
N ALA A 321 -9.71 6.79 0.73
CA ALA A 321 -10.50 6.52 1.92
C ALA A 321 -11.71 7.46 2.03
N GLU A 322 -12.87 6.92 2.42
CA GLU A 322 -14.14 7.63 2.55
C GLU A 322 -14.94 7.16 3.77
N ALA A 323 -15.86 7.99 4.27
CA ALA A 323 -16.73 7.65 5.40
C ALA A 323 -18.17 8.14 5.21
N SER A 324 -19.11 7.37 5.77
CA SER A 324 -20.54 7.69 5.84
C SER A 324 -21.11 7.37 7.21
N TRP A 325 -22.28 7.98 7.54
CA TRP A 325 -23.06 7.53 8.69
C TRP A 325 -23.62 6.13 8.40
N THR A 326 -23.63 5.25 9.42
CA THR A 326 -24.41 4.02 9.31
C THR A 326 -25.89 4.35 9.28
N ASP A 327 -26.64 3.71 8.41
CA ASP A 327 -28.09 3.78 8.43
C ASP A 327 -28.60 3.27 9.79
N ALA A 328 -29.62 3.96 10.33
CA ALA A 328 -30.19 3.68 11.65
C ALA A 328 -31.01 2.39 11.64
#